data_b2f7efd6be304dd20381ea91f2e9d28b
#
_entry.id   b2f7efd6be304dd20381ea91f2e9d28b
#
_cell.length_a   1.000
_cell.length_b   1.000
_cell.length_c   1.000
_cell.angle_alpha   90.00
_cell.angle_beta   90.00
_cell.angle_gamma   90.00
#
_symmetry.space_group_name_H-M   'P 1'
#
loop_
_entity.id
_entity.type
_entity.pdbx_description
1 polymer ?
#
loop_
_entity_poly.entity_id
_entity_poly.type
_entity_poly.pdbx_seq_one_letter_code
_entity_poly.pdbx_strand_id
1 'polypeptide(L)'
;MDLKDCKIYLVTDEKACNGKDFYSCIEEAIKGGVGIVQLREKNISTKDFYEKALKVKEICKNYEVLFIINDRLDIAQAVKADGVHLGQSDMPIEKAREILKDKFLIGATARNVEEAKKVELLGADYIGSGAIFGTSTKDNAKKLEMEELKKIVTSVKIPVFAIGGININNVSLLKNIGLQGICSVSGILSEKDCKKAVELMLKNFN
;
A
#
# COMPACT_ATOMS: atom_id res chain seq x y z
N MET A 1 -7.72 -13.59 0.44
CA MET A 1 -6.24 -13.60 0.37
C MET A 1 -5.66 -13.23 1.72
N ASP A 2 -4.55 -13.85 2.17
CA ASP A 2 -3.83 -13.46 3.41
C ASP A 2 -2.76 -12.41 3.06
N LEU A 3 -2.47 -11.48 3.99
CA LEU A 3 -1.36 -10.52 3.86
C LEU A 3 -0.01 -11.20 3.56
N LYS A 4 0.19 -12.41 4.10
CA LYS A 4 1.42 -13.18 3.94
C LYS A 4 1.64 -13.69 2.52
N ASP A 5 0.58 -13.76 1.71
CA ASP A 5 0.67 -14.19 0.31
C ASP A 5 0.93 -13.01 -0.63
N CYS A 6 0.76 -11.78 -0.15
CA CYS A 6 0.86 -10.57 -0.96
C CYS A 6 2.33 -10.12 -1.11
N LYS A 7 2.82 -10.06 -2.35
CA LYS A 7 4.18 -9.56 -2.68
C LYS A 7 4.16 -8.18 -3.31
N ILE A 8 3.13 -7.87 -4.08
CA ILE A 8 2.95 -6.55 -4.72
C ILE A 8 1.71 -5.88 -4.17
N TYR A 9 1.89 -4.66 -3.71
CA TYR A 9 0.90 -3.78 -3.14
C TYR A 9 0.78 -2.52 -4.00
N LEU A 10 -0.33 -2.34 -4.70
CA LEU A 10 -0.62 -1.14 -5.49
C LEU A 10 -1.23 -0.07 -4.59
N VAL A 11 -0.61 1.11 -4.51
CA VAL A 11 -1.25 2.33 -3.99
C VAL A 11 -1.65 3.19 -5.17
N THR A 12 -2.92 3.62 -5.23
CA THR A 12 -3.43 4.33 -6.40
C THR A 12 -3.11 5.82 -6.39
N ASP A 13 -2.92 6.35 -7.59
CA ASP A 13 -2.88 7.78 -7.91
C ASP A 13 -3.37 7.92 -9.36
N GLU A 14 -4.54 8.52 -9.56
CA GLU A 14 -5.14 8.67 -10.89
C GLU A 14 -4.24 9.46 -11.86
N LYS A 15 -3.50 10.45 -11.34
CA LYS A 15 -2.56 11.24 -12.15
C LYS A 15 -1.44 10.37 -12.72
N ALA A 16 -1.03 9.33 -11.98
CA ALA A 16 0.01 8.41 -12.44
C ALA A 16 -0.44 7.53 -13.62
N CYS A 17 -1.72 7.44 -13.91
CA CYS A 17 -2.24 6.69 -15.06
C CYS A 17 -1.94 7.34 -16.41
N ASN A 18 -1.48 8.61 -16.44
CA ASN A 18 -1.07 9.33 -17.66
C ASN A 18 -2.17 9.32 -18.74
N GLY A 19 -3.42 9.56 -18.36
CA GLY A 19 -4.58 9.62 -19.25
C GLY A 19 -5.18 8.27 -19.63
N LYS A 20 -4.63 7.15 -19.15
CA LYS A 20 -5.27 5.83 -19.25
C LYS A 20 -6.46 5.75 -18.30
N ASP A 21 -7.40 4.86 -18.61
CA ASP A 21 -8.52 4.61 -17.71
C ASP A 21 -8.06 4.06 -16.37
N PHE A 22 -8.44 4.73 -15.29
CA PHE A 22 -8.00 4.44 -13.92
C PHE A 22 -8.38 3.03 -13.46
N TYR A 23 -9.60 2.62 -13.74
CA TYR A 23 -10.10 1.31 -13.30
C TYR A 23 -9.47 0.18 -14.09
N SER A 24 -9.28 0.37 -15.39
CA SER A 24 -8.56 -0.58 -16.25
C SER A 24 -7.11 -0.77 -15.80
N CYS A 25 -6.41 0.31 -15.42
CA CYS A 25 -5.04 0.20 -14.89
C CYS A 25 -4.97 -0.65 -13.61
N ILE A 26 -5.95 -0.49 -12.70
CA ILE A 26 -6.04 -1.30 -11.47
C ILE A 26 -6.28 -2.76 -11.82
N GLU A 27 -7.26 -3.02 -12.71
CA GLU A 27 -7.60 -4.38 -13.10
C GLU A 27 -6.45 -5.11 -13.80
N GLU A 28 -5.74 -4.42 -14.71
CA GLU A 28 -4.52 -4.95 -15.34
C GLU A 28 -3.43 -5.26 -14.32
N ALA A 29 -3.19 -4.36 -13.35
CA ALA A 29 -2.21 -4.59 -12.29
C ALA A 29 -2.58 -5.82 -11.44
N ILE A 30 -3.85 -5.99 -11.11
CA ILE A 30 -4.36 -7.17 -10.40
C ILE A 30 -4.11 -8.45 -11.21
N LYS A 31 -4.41 -8.44 -12.51
CA LYS A 31 -4.14 -9.57 -13.42
C LYS A 31 -2.64 -9.89 -13.53
N GLY A 32 -1.77 -8.92 -13.22
CA GLY A 32 -0.31 -9.11 -13.14
C GLY A 32 0.18 -9.71 -11.83
N GLY A 33 -0.67 -9.79 -10.80
CA GLY A 33 -0.33 -10.39 -9.50
C GLY A 33 -0.25 -9.42 -8.33
N VAL A 34 -0.89 -8.25 -8.42
CA VAL A 34 -1.13 -7.39 -7.25
C VAL A 34 -2.03 -8.13 -6.26
N GLY A 35 -1.59 -8.23 -5.00
CA GLY A 35 -2.34 -8.86 -3.91
C GLY A 35 -3.10 -7.88 -3.02
N ILE A 36 -2.70 -6.61 -3.02
CA ILE A 36 -3.34 -5.54 -2.23
C ILE A 36 -3.49 -4.30 -3.10
N VAL A 37 -4.69 -3.72 -3.09
CA VAL A 37 -4.96 -2.40 -3.70
C VAL A 37 -5.35 -1.41 -2.60
N GLN A 38 -4.61 -0.31 -2.47
CA GLN A 38 -4.97 0.81 -1.61
C GLN A 38 -5.48 1.98 -2.45
N LEU A 39 -6.74 2.33 -2.25
CA LEU A 39 -7.31 3.54 -2.85
C LEU A 39 -6.89 4.77 -2.05
N ARG A 40 -6.12 5.65 -2.70
CA ARG A 40 -5.63 6.89 -2.12
C ARG A 40 -6.16 8.08 -2.90
N GLU A 41 -7.00 8.89 -2.23
CA GLU A 41 -7.55 10.14 -2.75
C GLU A 41 -7.31 11.27 -1.75
N LYS A 42 -6.89 12.44 -2.22
CA LYS A 42 -6.54 13.57 -1.34
C LYS A 42 -7.41 14.82 -1.55
N ASN A 43 -7.89 15.05 -2.76
CA ASN A 43 -8.51 16.32 -3.15
C ASN A 43 -9.85 16.10 -3.86
N ILE A 44 -10.68 15.20 -3.33
CA ILE A 44 -12.03 14.95 -3.84
C ILE A 44 -13.05 15.03 -2.70
N SER A 45 -14.33 15.18 -3.03
CA SER A 45 -15.39 15.19 -2.03
C SER A 45 -15.54 13.81 -1.37
N THR A 46 -16.10 13.77 -0.17
CA THR A 46 -16.41 12.51 0.51
C THR A 46 -17.34 11.63 -0.32
N LYS A 47 -18.32 12.23 -1.01
CA LYS A 47 -19.24 11.52 -1.89
C LYS A 47 -18.49 10.85 -3.05
N ASP A 48 -17.65 11.61 -3.76
CA ASP A 48 -16.90 11.08 -4.91
C ASP A 48 -15.91 10.01 -4.47
N PHE A 49 -15.26 10.18 -3.29
CA PHE A 49 -14.40 9.14 -2.73
C PHE A 49 -15.18 7.84 -2.45
N TYR A 50 -16.35 7.96 -1.83
CA TYR A 50 -17.21 6.82 -1.55
C TYR A 50 -17.64 6.08 -2.84
N GLU A 51 -18.10 6.81 -3.85
CA GLU A 51 -18.52 6.23 -5.12
C GLU A 51 -17.35 5.53 -5.86
N LYS A 52 -16.18 6.17 -5.86
CA LYS A 52 -14.95 5.61 -6.42
C LYS A 52 -14.51 4.36 -5.67
N ALA A 53 -14.58 4.39 -4.33
CA ALA A 53 -14.23 3.27 -3.48
C ALA A 53 -15.14 2.04 -3.72
N LEU A 54 -16.43 2.24 -3.95
CA LEU A 54 -17.34 1.14 -4.31
C LEU A 54 -16.92 0.44 -5.61
N LYS A 55 -16.55 1.22 -6.64
CA LYS A 55 -16.12 0.66 -7.92
C LYS A 55 -14.81 -0.13 -7.80
N VAL A 56 -13.80 0.44 -7.10
CA VAL A 56 -12.52 -0.25 -6.88
C VAL A 56 -12.71 -1.50 -6.04
N LYS A 57 -13.57 -1.45 -5.01
CA LYS A 57 -13.92 -2.62 -4.20
C LYS A 57 -14.50 -3.74 -5.04
N GLU A 58 -15.42 -3.44 -5.96
CA GLU A 58 -16.01 -4.45 -6.84
C GLU A 58 -14.94 -5.14 -7.69
N ILE A 59 -14.01 -4.36 -8.26
CA ILE A 59 -12.87 -4.91 -9.01
C ILE A 59 -12.06 -5.85 -8.09
N CYS A 60 -11.63 -5.38 -6.92
CA CYS A 60 -10.83 -6.19 -5.99
C CYS A 60 -11.55 -7.49 -5.59
N LYS A 61 -12.85 -7.42 -5.33
CA LYS A 61 -13.68 -8.58 -4.97
C LYS A 61 -13.72 -9.64 -6.07
N ASN A 62 -13.82 -9.24 -7.34
CA ASN A 62 -13.88 -10.15 -8.47
C ASN A 62 -12.59 -10.99 -8.66
N TYR A 63 -11.47 -10.50 -8.09
CA TYR A 63 -10.15 -11.16 -8.16
C TYR A 63 -9.65 -11.64 -6.79
N GLU A 64 -10.49 -11.55 -5.74
CA GLU A 64 -10.13 -11.92 -4.36
C GLU A 64 -8.88 -11.19 -3.81
N VAL A 65 -8.67 -9.93 -4.23
CA VAL A 65 -7.57 -9.05 -3.82
C VAL A 65 -8.00 -8.20 -2.63
N LEU A 66 -7.09 -8.00 -1.67
CA LEU A 66 -7.34 -7.15 -0.50
C LEU A 66 -7.53 -5.68 -0.91
N PHE A 67 -8.60 -5.07 -0.40
CA PHE A 67 -8.95 -3.67 -0.66
C PHE A 67 -8.76 -2.81 0.59
N ILE A 68 -7.87 -1.84 0.53
CA ILE A 68 -7.49 -0.94 1.62
C ILE A 68 -7.88 0.50 1.26
N ILE A 69 -8.37 1.26 2.24
CA ILE A 69 -8.61 2.71 2.12
C ILE A 69 -7.48 3.46 2.80
N ASN A 70 -6.96 4.50 2.13
CA ASN A 70 -5.96 5.38 2.72
C ASN A 70 -6.61 6.44 3.64
N ASP A 71 -6.13 6.61 4.88
CA ASP A 71 -6.47 7.61 5.90
C ASP A 71 -7.94 7.61 6.41
N ARG A 72 -8.92 7.36 5.59
CA ARG A 72 -10.35 7.59 5.84
C ARG A 72 -11.05 6.35 6.41
N LEU A 73 -11.09 6.25 7.76
CA LEU A 73 -11.80 5.15 8.46
C LEU A 73 -13.30 5.11 8.13
N ASP A 74 -13.93 6.28 8.03
CA ASP A 74 -15.34 6.42 7.72
C ASP A 74 -15.68 5.82 6.34
N ILE A 75 -14.85 6.09 5.33
CA ILE A 75 -14.99 5.49 4.00
C ILE A 75 -14.75 3.97 4.07
N ALA A 76 -13.69 3.53 4.77
CA ALA A 76 -13.39 2.11 4.90
C ALA A 76 -14.57 1.33 5.49
N GLN A 77 -15.19 1.85 6.56
CA GLN A 77 -16.39 1.26 7.16
C GLN A 77 -17.60 1.30 6.22
N ALA A 78 -17.86 2.46 5.59
CA ALA A 78 -19.03 2.66 4.73
C ALA A 78 -19.03 1.71 3.53
N VAL A 79 -17.87 1.50 2.90
CA VAL A 79 -17.74 0.57 1.77
C VAL A 79 -17.44 -0.87 2.21
N LYS A 80 -17.23 -1.12 3.51
CA LYS A 80 -16.80 -2.42 4.05
C LYS A 80 -15.53 -2.90 3.33
N ALA A 81 -14.48 -2.06 3.30
CA ALA A 81 -13.16 -2.44 2.82
C ALA A 81 -12.55 -3.51 3.73
N ASP A 82 -11.48 -4.18 3.28
CA ASP A 82 -10.75 -5.15 4.11
C ASP A 82 -9.89 -4.44 5.17
N GLY A 83 -9.55 -3.16 4.96
CA GLY A 83 -8.78 -2.41 5.93
C GLY A 83 -8.57 -0.93 5.60
N VAL A 84 -7.74 -0.30 6.42
CA VAL A 84 -7.30 1.09 6.30
C VAL A 84 -5.79 1.18 6.47
N HIS A 85 -5.16 2.13 5.80
CA HIS A 85 -3.75 2.46 6.01
C HIS A 85 -3.60 3.88 6.54
N LEU A 86 -2.89 4.05 7.66
CA LEU A 86 -2.76 5.30 8.40
C LEU A 86 -1.31 5.77 8.45
N GLY A 87 -1.10 7.04 8.20
CA GLY A 87 0.16 7.73 8.41
C GLY A 87 0.28 8.28 9.84
N GLN A 88 1.46 8.84 10.16
CA GLN A 88 1.77 9.36 11.49
C GLN A 88 0.92 10.56 11.93
N SER A 89 0.30 11.28 10.98
CA SER A 89 -0.57 12.44 11.24
C SER A 89 -2.06 12.13 11.15
N ASP A 90 -2.42 10.87 10.86
CA ASP A 90 -3.80 10.44 10.72
C ASP A 90 -4.37 9.97 12.09
N MET A 91 -5.49 9.28 12.09
CA MET A 91 -6.08 8.71 13.29
C MET A 91 -5.05 7.82 14.04
N PRO A 92 -4.83 8.00 15.35
CA PRO A 92 -3.96 7.12 16.13
C PRO A 92 -4.37 5.66 15.99
N ILE A 93 -3.39 4.75 15.81
CA ILE A 93 -3.61 3.32 15.56
C ILE A 93 -4.48 2.68 16.63
N GLU A 94 -4.24 2.97 17.90
CA GLU A 94 -5.03 2.48 19.03
C GLU A 94 -6.52 2.87 18.93
N LYS A 95 -6.80 4.11 18.50
CA LYS A 95 -8.18 4.60 18.31
C LYS A 95 -8.83 3.99 17.08
N ALA A 96 -8.07 3.82 16.01
CA ALA A 96 -8.54 3.10 14.83
C ALA A 96 -8.90 1.66 15.19
N ARG A 97 -8.08 0.96 15.98
CA ARG A 97 -8.33 -0.40 16.45
C ARG A 97 -9.56 -0.47 17.37
N GLU A 98 -9.73 0.49 18.28
CA GLU A 98 -10.95 0.60 19.12
C GLU A 98 -12.24 0.71 18.28
N ILE A 99 -12.21 1.47 17.18
CA ILE A 99 -13.35 1.71 16.29
C ILE A 99 -13.61 0.50 15.37
N LEU A 100 -12.57 -0.01 14.72
CA LEU A 100 -12.66 -1.01 13.66
C LEU A 100 -12.70 -2.45 14.22
N LYS A 101 -12.24 -2.65 15.46
CA LYS A 101 -12.09 -3.98 16.09
C LYS A 101 -11.20 -4.89 15.22
N ASP A 102 -11.33 -6.19 15.37
CA ASP A 102 -10.56 -7.20 14.61
C ASP A 102 -11.12 -7.49 13.22
N LYS A 103 -12.12 -6.71 12.78
CA LYS A 103 -12.80 -6.93 11.50
C LYS A 103 -12.07 -6.29 10.31
N PHE A 104 -11.14 -5.36 10.58
CA PHE A 104 -10.41 -4.62 9.57
C PHE A 104 -8.90 -4.74 9.78
N LEU A 105 -8.18 -4.86 8.69
CA LEU A 105 -6.73 -4.70 8.69
C LEU A 105 -6.37 -3.22 8.92
N ILE A 106 -5.40 -2.96 9.77
CA ILE A 106 -4.84 -1.63 10.01
C ILE A 106 -3.38 -1.63 9.59
N GLY A 107 -3.08 -0.98 8.48
CA GLY A 107 -1.71 -0.68 8.08
C GLY A 107 -1.23 0.63 8.69
N ALA A 108 0.04 0.72 9.01
CA ALA A 108 0.65 1.92 9.55
C ALA A 108 1.95 2.29 8.81
N THR A 109 2.20 3.59 8.64
CA THR A 109 3.50 4.08 8.17
C THR A 109 4.49 4.15 9.33
N ALA A 110 5.70 3.57 9.16
CA ALA A 110 6.82 3.75 10.09
C ALA A 110 8.13 3.98 9.33
N ARG A 111 9.00 4.87 9.86
CA ARG A 111 10.24 5.33 9.21
C ARG A 111 11.50 5.06 10.01
N ASN A 112 11.36 4.52 11.20
CA ASN A 112 12.45 4.09 12.09
C ASN A 112 11.95 2.95 12.97
N VAL A 113 12.89 2.31 13.68
CA VAL A 113 12.62 1.18 14.57
C VAL A 113 11.66 1.53 15.71
N GLU A 114 11.76 2.74 16.25
CA GLU A 114 10.91 3.20 17.36
C GLU A 114 9.44 3.30 16.89
N GLU A 115 9.19 3.98 15.75
CA GLU A 115 7.87 4.08 15.15
C GLU A 115 7.31 2.68 14.81
N ALA A 116 8.13 1.79 14.25
CA ALA A 116 7.71 0.44 13.86
C ALA A 116 7.24 -0.38 15.06
N LYS A 117 8.04 -0.43 16.13
CA LYS A 117 7.66 -1.11 17.38
C LYS A 117 6.43 -0.50 18.04
N LYS A 118 6.31 0.82 18.00
CA LYS A 118 5.15 1.53 18.54
C LYS A 118 3.88 1.16 17.82
N VAL A 119 3.84 1.21 16.47
CA VAL A 119 2.62 0.89 15.72
C VAL A 119 2.24 -0.58 15.85
N GLU A 120 3.21 -1.50 15.91
CA GLU A 120 2.96 -2.92 16.20
C GLU A 120 2.30 -3.10 17.58
N LEU A 121 2.85 -2.47 18.63
CA LEU A 121 2.28 -2.52 19.99
C LEU A 121 0.85 -1.95 20.06
N LEU A 122 0.56 -0.91 19.26
CA LEU A 122 -0.75 -0.27 19.19
C LEU A 122 -1.77 -1.04 18.33
N GLY A 123 -1.39 -2.17 17.73
CA GLY A 123 -2.29 -3.07 17.03
C GLY A 123 -2.37 -2.87 15.52
N ALA A 124 -1.30 -2.36 14.88
CA ALA A 124 -1.18 -2.43 13.43
C ALA A 124 -0.97 -3.88 12.96
N ASP A 125 -1.55 -4.24 11.82
CA ASP A 125 -1.42 -5.57 11.21
C ASP A 125 -0.27 -5.65 10.23
N TYR A 126 0.17 -4.51 9.67
CA TYR A 126 1.33 -4.41 8.79
C TYR A 126 1.91 -2.99 8.76
N ILE A 127 3.13 -2.88 8.28
CA ILE A 127 3.86 -1.61 8.17
C ILE A 127 4.18 -1.31 6.70
N GLY A 128 3.99 -0.03 6.31
CA GLY A 128 4.55 0.55 5.09
C GLY A 128 5.75 1.44 5.44
N SER A 129 6.95 1.10 4.93
CA SER A 129 8.18 1.84 5.21
C SER A 129 8.80 2.46 3.96
N GLY A 130 9.12 3.75 4.02
CA GLY A 130 9.71 4.50 2.90
C GLY A 130 9.76 6.03 3.15
N ALA A 131 10.24 6.80 2.16
CA ALA A 131 10.50 6.46 0.76
C ALA A 131 11.93 5.92 0.56
N ILE A 132 12.08 4.78 -0.12
CA ILE A 132 13.39 4.13 -0.30
C ILE A 132 14.19 4.76 -1.46
N PHE A 133 13.60 4.95 -2.63
CA PHE A 133 14.26 5.49 -3.82
C PHE A 133 13.80 6.90 -4.17
N GLY A 134 13.19 7.62 -3.21
CA GLY A 134 12.56 8.90 -3.47
C GLY A 134 11.21 8.74 -4.17
N THR A 135 10.39 9.79 -4.16
CA THR A 135 9.05 9.76 -4.77
C THR A 135 8.55 11.17 -5.03
N SER A 136 7.87 11.37 -6.15
CA SER A 136 7.11 12.59 -6.46
C SER A 136 5.63 12.47 -6.08
N THR A 137 5.17 11.30 -5.66
CA THR A 137 3.74 11.02 -5.38
C THR A 137 3.30 11.58 -4.02
N LYS A 138 4.23 11.76 -3.07
CA LYS A 138 3.97 12.33 -1.75
C LYS A 138 4.94 13.47 -1.49
N ASP A 139 4.40 14.69 -1.36
CA ASP A 139 5.18 15.86 -1.00
C ASP A 139 5.89 15.66 0.36
N ASN A 140 7.14 16.14 0.46
CA ASN A 140 7.96 16.04 1.68
C ASN A 140 8.26 14.61 2.18
N ALA A 141 8.19 13.59 1.35
CA ALA A 141 8.62 12.25 1.73
C ALA A 141 10.14 12.23 1.92
N LYS A 142 10.58 12.21 3.18
CA LYS A 142 12.01 12.03 3.51
C LYS A 142 12.46 10.66 3.03
N LYS A 143 13.66 10.60 2.45
CA LYS A 143 14.30 9.34 2.06
C LYS A 143 14.56 8.48 3.30
N LEU A 144 14.25 7.20 3.21
CA LEU A 144 14.62 6.20 4.21
C LEU A 144 15.83 5.42 3.70
N GLU A 145 16.88 5.34 4.50
CA GLU A 145 18.08 4.60 4.12
C GLU A 145 17.84 3.08 4.21
N MET A 146 18.48 2.32 3.33
CA MET A 146 18.32 0.87 3.24
C MET A 146 18.68 0.15 4.56
N GLU A 147 19.70 0.64 5.26
CA GLU A 147 20.10 0.05 6.54
C GLU A 147 19.04 0.25 7.63
N GLU A 148 18.34 1.38 7.61
CA GLU A 148 17.23 1.60 8.55
C GLU A 148 16.02 0.72 8.20
N LEU A 149 15.72 0.53 6.91
CA LEU A 149 14.69 -0.42 6.48
C LEU A 149 14.98 -1.84 6.99
N LYS A 150 16.22 -2.33 6.88
CA LYS A 150 16.64 -3.64 7.40
C LYS A 150 16.43 -3.76 8.92
N LYS A 151 16.76 -2.71 9.67
CA LYS A 151 16.53 -2.66 11.13
C LYS A 151 15.04 -2.71 11.45
N ILE A 152 14.20 -1.96 10.72
CA ILE A 152 12.74 -2.00 10.88
C ILE A 152 12.25 -3.43 10.69
N VAL A 153 12.58 -4.07 9.57
CA VAL A 153 12.15 -5.43 9.22
C VAL A 153 12.50 -6.44 10.31
N THR A 154 13.70 -6.35 10.88
CA THR A 154 14.16 -7.28 11.93
C THR A 154 13.63 -6.96 13.33
N SER A 155 13.04 -5.77 13.54
CA SER A 155 12.61 -5.29 14.85
C SER A 155 11.15 -5.61 15.20
N VAL A 156 10.34 -6.03 14.23
CA VAL A 156 8.91 -6.30 14.38
C VAL A 156 8.54 -7.68 13.84
N LYS A 157 7.38 -8.18 14.26
CA LYS A 157 6.85 -9.50 13.83
C LYS A 157 5.80 -9.37 12.72
N ILE A 158 5.17 -8.20 12.61
CA ILE A 158 4.16 -7.93 11.59
C ILE A 158 4.81 -7.69 10.21
N PRO A 159 4.10 -7.99 9.12
CA PRO A 159 4.61 -7.80 7.76
C PRO A 159 5.07 -6.36 7.48
N VAL A 160 6.22 -6.21 6.82
CA VAL A 160 6.74 -4.90 6.38
C VAL A 160 6.78 -4.86 4.86
N PHE A 161 6.17 -3.82 4.30
CA PHE A 161 6.18 -3.49 2.87
C PHE A 161 7.04 -2.26 2.63
N ALA A 162 8.00 -2.33 1.71
CA ALA A 162 8.78 -1.16 1.29
C ALA A 162 7.99 -0.30 0.30
N ILE A 163 8.11 1.03 0.39
CA ILE A 163 7.44 1.98 -0.51
C ILE A 163 8.37 3.14 -0.90
N GLY A 164 8.09 3.78 -2.02
CA GLY A 164 8.69 5.03 -2.49
C GLY A 164 9.67 4.83 -3.62
N GLY A 165 9.26 5.23 -4.83
CA GLY A 165 10.03 5.19 -6.06
C GLY A 165 10.39 3.79 -6.57
N ILE A 166 9.73 2.74 -6.07
CA ILE A 166 9.99 1.35 -6.47
C ILE A 166 9.39 1.09 -7.85
N ASN A 167 10.21 0.52 -8.74
CA ASN A 167 9.87 0.18 -10.12
C ASN A 167 10.67 -1.04 -10.59
N ILE A 168 10.49 -1.46 -11.85
CA ILE A 168 11.13 -2.64 -12.44
C ILE A 168 12.67 -2.60 -12.44
N ASN A 169 13.27 -1.40 -12.43
CA ASN A 169 14.72 -1.22 -12.51
C ASN A 169 15.43 -1.30 -11.15
N ASN A 170 14.71 -1.10 -10.06
CA ASN A 170 15.32 -1.03 -8.72
C ASN A 170 14.76 -2.04 -7.71
N VAL A 171 13.64 -2.70 -8.02
CA VAL A 171 13.00 -3.66 -7.11
C VAL A 171 13.92 -4.81 -6.69
N SER A 172 14.85 -5.23 -7.54
CA SER A 172 15.83 -6.28 -7.24
C SER A 172 16.77 -5.93 -6.07
N LEU A 173 16.99 -4.64 -5.80
CA LEU A 173 17.78 -4.17 -4.67
C LEU A 173 17.11 -4.45 -3.30
N LEU A 174 15.83 -4.81 -3.32
CA LEU A 174 15.03 -5.11 -2.12
C LEU A 174 14.92 -6.62 -1.82
N LYS A 175 15.62 -7.46 -2.60
CA LYS A 175 15.68 -8.90 -2.35
C LYS A 175 16.37 -9.22 -1.02
N ASN A 176 15.96 -10.31 -0.40
CA ASN A 176 16.65 -10.93 0.74
C ASN A 176 16.82 -10.05 1.98
N ILE A 177 16.03 -8.98 2.12
CA ILE A 177 16.07 -8.12 3.33
C ILE A 177 14.93 -8.41 4.30
N GLY A 178 14.15 -9.48 4.05
CA GLY A 178 13.08 -9.94 4.94
C GLY A 178 11.75 -9.20 4.80
N LEU A 179 11.58 -8.40 3.74
CA LEU A 179 10.30 -7.76 3.43
C LEU A 179 9.22 -8.78 3.11
N GLN A 180 7.99 -8.48 3.51
CA GLN A 180 6.82 -9.20 3.04
C GLN A 180 6.58 -8.97 1.55
N GLY A 181 6.72 -7.72 1.12
CA GLY A 181 6.50 -7.30 -0.26
C GLY A 181 6.89 -5.85 -0.49
N ILE A 182 6.51 -5.33 -1.65
CA ILE A 182 6.77 -3.93 -2.05
C ILE A 182 5.48 -3.21 -2.43
N CYS A 183 5.43 -1.91 -2.13
CA CYS A 183 4.38 -1.00 -2.59
C CYS A 183 4.89 -0.16 -3.76
N SER A 184 4.11 -0.06 -4.82
CA SER A 184 4.40 0.83 -5.94
C SER A 184 3.16 1.64 -6.34
N VAL A 185 3.40 2.86 -6.85
CA VAL A 185 2.39 3.74 -7.44
C VAL A 185 2.74 3.93 -8.92
N SER A 186 3.55 4.93 -9.22
CA SER A 186 3.95 5.27 -10.60
C SER A 186 4.73 4.15 -11.29
N GLY A 187 5.52 3.36 -10.56
CA GLY A 187 6.25 2.22 -11.12
C GLY A 187 5.34 1.13 -11.72
N ILE A 188 4.03 1.20 -11.44
CA ILE A 188 3.01 0.34 -12.07
C ILE A 188 2.09 1.19 -12.95
N LEU A 189 1.45 2.23 -12.38
CA LEU A 189 0.39 2.98 -13.07
C LEU A 189 0.89 3.81 -14.25
N SER A 190 2.15 4.26 -14.26
CA SER A 190 2.71 5.05 -15.37
C SER A 190 3.17 4.20 -16.55
N GLU A 191 3.32 2.90 -16.37
CA GLU A 191 3.76 1.98 -17.41
C GLU A 191 2.66 1.78 -18.47
N LYS A 192 3.06 1.55 -19.72
CA LYS A 192 2.11 1.31 -20.82
C LYS A 192 1.24 0.08 -20.57
N ASP A 193 1.81 -0.93 -19.96
CA ASP A 193 1.20 -2.22 -19.63
C ASP A 193 1.40 -2.47 -18.15
N CYS A 194 0.36 -2.16 -17.34
CA CYS A 194 0.39 -2.31 -15.89
C CYS A 194 0.54 -3.77 -15.47
N LYS A 195 -0.05 -4.71 -16.22
CA LYS A 195 0.07 -6.15 -15.96
C LYS A 195 1.52 -6.60 -16.08
N LYS A 196 2.15 -6.31 -17.21
CA LYS A 196 3.54 -6.68 -17.48
C LYS A 196 4.53 -6.04 -16.47
N ALA A 197 4.26 -4.79 -16.07
CA ALA A 197 5.07 -4.14 -15.05
C ALA A 197 5.05 -4.91 -13.73
N VAL A 198 3.88 -5.35 -13.26
CA VAL A 198 3.73 -6.15 -12.05
C VAL A 198 4.41 -7.52 -12.19
N GLU A 199 4.21 -8.22 -13.31
CA GLU A 199 4.84 -9.52 -13.57
C GLU A 199 6.38 -9.43 -13.51
N LEU A 200 6.97 -8.37 -14.10
CA LEU A 200 8.40 -8.12 -14.05
C LEU A 200 8.88 -7.76 -12.65
N MET A 201 8.12 -6.95 -11.90
CA MET A 201 8.45 -6.65 -10.50
C MET A 201 8.45 -7.91 -9.64
N LEU A 202 7.45 -8.77 -9.77
CA LEU A 202 7.37 -10.06 -9.06
C LEU A 202 8.59 -10.94 -9.39
N LYS A 203 8.90 -11.10 -10.67
CA LYS A 203 10.07 -11.87 -11.12
C LYS A 203 11.38 -11.34 -10.55
N ASN A 204 11.52 -10.01 -10.48
CA ASN A 204 12.74 -9.36 -10.02
C ASN A 204 12.82 -9.24 -8.50
N PHE A 205 11.70 -9.32 -7.77
CA PHE A 205 11.64 -9.29 -6.31
C PHE A 205 11.81 -10.68 -5.68
N ASN A 206 11.28 -11.72 -6.28
CA ASN A 206 11.47 -13.12 -5.85
C ASN A 206 12.85 -13.64 -6.31
#